data_631fd47b88ca58b9eba0f73150740322
#
_entry.id   631fd47b88ca58b9eba0f73150740322
#
_cell.length_a   1.000
_cell.length_b   1.000
_cell.length_c   1.000
_cell.angle_alpha   90.00
_cell.angle_beta   90.00
_cell.angle_gamma   90.00
#
_symmetry.space_group_name_H-M   'P 1'
#
loop_
_entity.id
_entity.type
_entity.pdbx_description
1 polymer ?
#
loop_
_entity_poly.entity_id
_entity_poly.type
_entity_poly.pdbx_seq_one_letter_code
_entity_poly.pdbx_strand_id
1 'polypeptide(L)'
;MITVSAIVFVRGDGRVLTVRKRGTTRWMLPGGKPEAGERAIDTAVREVHEELGIEIAPEELELLGAFDSHAANEAGQGLRATVFTTRRVVDPVVQAEIDELRWVDPADRDPDQAPLNLEVVFPILTGTARRS
;
A
#
# COMPACT_ATOMS: atom_id res chain seq x y z
N MET A 1 4.86 -17.90 1.90
CA MET A 1 3.93 -16.76 1.72
C MET A 1 4.47 -15.53 2.46
N ILE A 2 4.40 -14.38 1.81
CA ILE A 2 4.84 -13.13 2.40
C ILE A 2 3.62 -12.43 3.00
N THR A 3 3.73 -11.95 4.23
CA THR A 3 2.69 -11.20 4.91
C THR A 3 3.10 -9.73 5.03
N VAL A 4 2.21 -8.82 4.66
CA VAL A 4 2.45 -7.38 4.73
C VAL A 4 1.22 -6.64 5.23
N SER A 5 1.44 -5.41 5.69
CA SER A 5 0.38 -4.44 5.96
C SER A 5 0.66 -3.18 5.17
N ALA A 6 -0.37 -2.57 4.62
CA ALA A 6 -0.23 -1.41 3.76
C ALA A 6 -1.35 -0.40 3.97
N ILE A 7 -1.12 0.83 3.54
CA ILE A 7 -2.10 1.91 3.63
C ILE A 7 -2.38 2.49 2.25
N VAL A 8 -3.66 2.67 1.96
CA VAL A 8 -4.15 3.41 0.81
C VAL A 8 -4.43 4.85 1.26
N PHE A 9 -3.58 5.78 0.87
CA PHE A 9 -3.83 7.20 1.06
C PHE A 9 -4.58 7.73 -0.16
N VAL A 10 -5.82 8.13 0.04
CA VAL A 10 -6.67 8.67 -1.03
C VAL A 10 -6.66 10.19 -0.95
N ARG A 11 -6.10 10.83 -1.96
CA ARG A 11 -6.06 12.29 -2.06
C ARG A 11 -7.42 12.84 -2.47
N GLY A 12 -7.66 14.13 -2.25
CA GLY A 12 -8.94 14.75 -2.56
C GLY A 12 -9.38 14.63 -4.02
N ASP A 13 -8.44 14.46 -4.95
CA ASP A 13 -8.72 14.22 -6.37
C ASP A 13 -8.94 12.74 -6.71
N GLY A 14 -8.94 11.86 -5.72
CA GLY A 14 -9.11 10.42 -5.91
C GLY A 14 -7.84 9.65 -6.22
N ARG A 15 -6.71 10.32 -6.35
CA ARG A 15 -5.43 9.65 -6.60
C ARG A 15 -4.92 8.96 -5.34
N VAL A 16 -4.16 7.90 -5.55
CA VAL A 16 -3.66 7.00 -4.51
C VAL A 16 -2.14 7.06 -4.49
N LEU A 17 -1.57 7.12 -3.28
CA LEU A 17 -0.12 7.15 -3.08
C LEU A 17 0.47 5.77 -3.33
N THR A 18 1.46 5.72 -4.20
CA THR A 18 2.26 4.52 -4.45
C THR A 18 3.74 4.85 -4.30
N VAL A 19 4.54 3.82 -4.03
CA VAL A 19 5.98 3.94 -3.83
C VAL A 19 6.71 2.89 -4.63
N ARG A 20 7.96 3.19 -5.00
CA ARG A 20 8.86 2.24 -5.64
C ARG A 20 10.13 2.15 -4.81
N LYS A 21 10.47 0.92 -4.44
CA LYS A 21 11.70 0.66 -3.70
C LYS A 21 12.91 0.76 -4.61
N ARG A 22 14.05 1.18 -4.04
CA ARG A 22 15.32 1.26 -4.76
C ARG A 22 15.67 -0.08 -5.38
N GLY A 23 16.06 -0.05 -6.65
CA GLY A 23 16.43 -1.26 -7.38
C GLY A 23 15.27 -2.10 -7.89
N THR A 24 14.04 -1.63 -7.75
CA THR A 24 12.85 -2.33 -8.26
C THR A 24 12.12 -1.51 -9.31
N THR A 25 11.25 -2.16 -10.08
CA THR A 25 10.47 -1.51 -11.13
C THR A 25 8.98 -1.41 -10.81
N ARG A 26 8.50 -2.13 -9.79
CA ARG A 26 7.08 -2.20 -9.45
C ARG A 26 6.69 -1.13 -8.44
N TRP A 27 5.53 -0.53 -8.69
CA TRP A 27 4.92 0.44 -7.78
C TRP A 27 3.99 -0.29 -6.81
N MET A 28 4.15 -0.02 -5.53
CA MET A 28 3.43 -0.70 -4.45
C MET A 28 2.73 0.32 -3.56
N LEU A 29 1.77 -0.14 -2.77
CA LEU A 29 1.26 0.65 -1.66
C LEU A 29 2.35 0.78 -0.59
N PRO A 30 2.42 1.92 0.10
CA PRO A 30 3.35 2.04 1.23
C PRO A 30 2.96 1.07 2.35
N GLY A 31 3.95 0.42 2.91
CA GLY A 31 3.77 -0.60 3.94
C GLY A 31 4.94 -1.56 3.99
N GLY A 32 4.78 -2.66 4.72
CA GLY A 32 5.85 -3.64 4.85
C GLY A 32 5.49 -4.82 5.72
N LYS A 33 6.51 -5.56 6.10
CA LYS A 33 6.39 -6.80 6.85
C LYS A 33 6.28 -6.53 8.35
N PRO A 34 5.44 -7.30 9.08
CA PRO A 34 5.34 -7.13 10.53
C PRO A 34 6.61 -7.59 11.25
N GLU A 35 6.91 -6.93 12.36
CA GLU A 35 7.87 -7.42 13.33
C GLU A 35 7.19 -8.39 14.29
N ALA A 36 7.98 -9.17 15.03
CA ALA A 36 7.44 -10.18 15.93
C ALA A 36 6.46 -9.56 16.94
N GLY A 37 5.26 -10.14 17.04
CA GLY A 37 4.21 -9.67 17.95
C GLY A 37 3.48 -8.42 17.53
N GLU A 38 3.80 -7.87 16.38
CA GLU A 38 3.20 -6.61 15.89
C GLU A 38 1.85 -6.87 15.25
N ARG A 39 0.84 -6.06 15.61
CA ARG A 39 -0.46 -6.11 14.93
C ARG A 39 -0.33 -5.51 13.54
N ALA A 40 -1.23 -5.92 12.62
CA ALA A 40 -1.22 -5.44 11.25
C ALA A 40 -1.29 -3.90 11.17
N ILE A 41 -2.15 -3.28 11.98
CA ILE A 41 -2.30 -1.82 11.98
C ILE A 41 -1.04 -1.12 12.47
N ASP A 42 -0.36 -1.67 13.46
CA ASP A 42 0.87 -1.10 13.99
C ASP A 42 2.02 -1.23 12.98
N THR A 43 2.06 -2.33 12.24
CA THR A 43 3.00 -2.52 11.12
C THR A 43 2.80 -1.42 10.07
N ALA A 44 1.56 -1.19 9.68
CA ALA A 44 1.23 -0.18 8.68
C ALA A 44 1.67 1.23 9.13
N VAL A 45 1.36 1.59 10.36
CA VAL A 45 1.73 2.89 10.94
C VAL A 45 3.25 3.06 10.99
N ARG A 46 3.96 2.04 11.46
CA ARG A 46 5.42 2.07 11.55
C ARG A 46 6.07 2.20 10.18
N GLU A 47 5.64 1.38 9.23
CA GLU A 47 6.25 1.33 7.90
C GLU A 47 6.07 2.65 7.13
N VAL A 48 4.90 3.27 7.17
CA VAL A 48 4.70 4.55 6.46
C VAL A 48 5.50 5.68 7.11
N HIS A 49 5.73 5.61 8.42
CA HIS A 49 6.61 6.55 9.09
C HIS A 49 8.06 6.37 8.61
N GLU A 50 8.55 5.15 8.56
CA GLU A 50 9.90 4.85 8.10
C GLU A 50 10.12 5.20 6.62
N GLU A 51 9.15 4.89 5.78
CA GLU A 51 9.29 5.05 4.32
C GLU A 51 9.03 6.47 3.84
N LEU A 52 8.11 7.19 4.47
CA LEU A 52 7.58 8.45 3.93
C LEU A 52 7.52 9.59 4.96
N GLY A 53 7.94 9.33 6.19
CA GLY A 53 7.89 10.35 7.25
C GLY A 53 6.48 10.74 7.67
N ILE A 54 5.48 9.94 7.32
CA ILE A 54 4.08 10.21 7.67
C ILE A 54 3.80 9.73 9.08
N GLU A 55 3.34 10.61 9.95
CA GLU A 55 2.82 10.25 11.27
C GLU A 55 1.31 10.13 11.18
N ILE A 56 0.80 8.94 11.43
CA ILE A 56 -0.63 8.66 11.41
C ILE A 56 -0.99 7.78 12.61
N ALA A 57 -2.09 8.11 13.28
CA ALA A 57 -2.58 7.32 14.39
C ALA A 57 -3.44 6.16 13.89
N PRO A 58 -3.45 5.01 14.61
CA PRO A 58 -4.30 3.89 14.21
C PRO A 58 -5.78 4.27 14.07
N GLU A 59 -6.27 5.20 14.89
CA GLU A 59 -7.66 5.66 14.84
C GLU A 59 -8.03 6.39 13.56
N GLU A 60 -7.02 6.85 12.80
CA GLU A 60 -7.22 7.54 11.53
C GLU A 60 -7.33 6.58 10.35
N LEU A 61 -7.14 5.29 10.59
CA LEU A 61 -7.16 4.24 9.58
C LEU A 61 -8.44 3.43 9.64
N GLU A 62 -8.95 3.09 8.47
CA GLU A 62 -10.09 2.20 8.31
C GLU A 62 -9.63 0.94 7.58
N LEU A 63 -10.06 -0.24 8.06
CA LEU A 63 -9.70 -1.50 7.41
C LEU A 63 -10.42 -1.62 6.06
N LEU A 64 -9.64 -1.74 4.98
CA LEU A 64 -10.19 -2.05 3.66
C LEU A 64 -10.45 -3.55 3.52
N GLY A 65 -9.54 -4.36 3.97
CA GLY A 65 -9.66 -5.82 3.97
C GLY A 65 -8.32 -6.51 4.10
N ALA A 66 -8.37 -7.85 4.12
CA ALA A 66 -7.20 -8.71 4.03
C ALA A 66 -7.32 -9.52 2.74
N PHE A 67 -6.26 -9.52 1.94
CA PHE A 67 -6.32 -10.04 0.58
C PHE A 67 -5.12 -10.93 0.27
N ASP A 68 -5.35 -11.92 -0.57
CA ASP A 68 -4.29 -12.74 -1.15
C ASP A 68 -3.98 -12.28 -2.56
N SER A 69 -2.69 -12.20 -2.89
CA SER A 69 -2.21 -11.78 -4.20
C SER A 69 -0.81 -12.38 -4.44
N HIS A 70 -0.06 -11.76 -5.31
CA HIS A 70 1.31 -12.16 -5.64
C HIS A 70 2.28 -11.05 -5.27
N ALA A 71 3.47 -11.43 -4.77
CA ALA A 71 4.50 -10.45 -4.42
C ALA A 71 5.02 -9.75 -5.68
N ALA A 72 5.16 -8.42 -5.60
CA ALA A 72 5.54 -7.59 -6.74
C ALA A 72 6.96 -7.88 -7.23
N ASN A 73 7.90 -8.05 -6.30
CA ASN A 73 9.33 -8.13 -6.60
C ASN A 73 9.96 -9.46 -6.19
N GLU A 74 9.15 -10.45 -5.86
CA GLU A 74 9.61 -11.78 -5.44
C GLU A 74 8.82 -12.84 -6.20
N ALA A 75 9.30 -13.16 -7.40
CA ALA A 75 8.62 -14.08 -8.31
C ALA A 75 8.34 -15.44 -7.66
N GLY A 76 7.13 -15.94 -7.88
CA GLY A 76 6.72 -17.23 -7.34
C GLY A 76 6.24 -17.20 -5.90
N GLN A 77 6.25 -16.04 -5.23
CA GLN A 77 5.80 -15.90 -3.85
C GLN A 77 4.35 -15.39 -3.78
N GLY A 78 3.54 -16.06 -2.97
CA GLY A 78 2.23 -15.56 -2.60
C GLY A 78 2.35 -14.41 -1.59
N LEU A 79 1.35 -13.54 -1.59
CA LEU A 79 1.29 -12.38 -0.71
C LEU A 79 -0.04 -12.39 0.03
N ARG A 80 0.00 -12.17 1.34
CA ARG A 80 -1.18 -11.85 2.14
C ARG A 80 -1.04 -10.44 2.68
N ALA A 81 -1.95 -9.57 2.29
CA ALA A 81 -1.88 -8.14 2.64
C ALA A 81 -3.10 -7.74 3.45
N THR A 82 -2.87 -7.11 4.61
CA THR A 82 -3.90 -6.38 5.34
C THR A 82 -3.80 -4.93 4.91
N VAL A 83 -4.87 -4.39 4.35
CA VAL A 83 -4.86 -3.07 3.73
C VAL A 83 -5.81 -2.15 4.50
N PHE A 84 -5.29 -1.00 4.89
CA PHE A 84 -6.03 0.08 5.53
C PHE A 84 -6.17 1.25 4.57
N THR A 85 -7.13 2.11 4.81
CA THR A 85 -7.34 3.30 3.98
C THR A 85 -7.54 4.54 4.85
N THR A 86 -7.18 5.68 4.31
CA THR A 86 -7.41 6.99 4.95
C THR A 86 -7.53 8.07 3.88
N ARG A 87 -8.29 9.11 4.20
CA ARG A 87 -8.38 10.32 3.37
C ARG A 87 -7.65 11.50 4.00
N ARG A 88 -6.88 11.25 5.06
CA ARG A 88 -6.10 12.28 5.70
C ARG A 88 -5.11 12.88 4.69
N VAL A 89 -5.02 14.22 4.67
CA VAL A 89 -4.03 14.93 3.86
C VAL A 89 -2.65 14.70 4.47
N VAL A 90 -1.71 14.23 3.64
CA VAL A 90 -0.35 13.90 4.07
C VAL A 90 0.66 14.58 3.14
N ASP A 91 1.85 14.78 3.66
CA ASP A 91 2.97 15.35 2.92
C ASP A 91 4.13 14.35 2.93
N PRO A 92 4.08 13.33 2.06
CA PRO A 92 5.08 12.27 2.07
C PRO A 92 6.44 12.74 1.56
N VAL A 93 7.49 12.28 2.24
CA VAL A 93 8.89 12.52 1.85
C VAL A 93 9.59 11.18 1.79
N VAL A 94 10.14 10.82 0.62
CA VAL A 94 10.81 9.53 0.46
C VAL A 94 12.00 9.41 1.39
N GLN A 95 12.09 8.27 2.07
CA GLN A 95 13.12 7.95 3.04
C GLN A 95 13.46 6.46 2.94
N ALA A 96 14.47 6.04 3.69
CA ALA A 96 14.89 4.64 3.77
C ALA A 96 15.14 4.05 2.36
N GLU A 97 14.50 2.93 2.06
CA GLU A 97 14.69 2.21 0.80
C GLU A 97 13.78 2.69 -0.33
N ILE A 98 12.95 3.72 -0.09
CA ILE A 98 12.03 4.23 -1.11
C ILE A 98 12.78 5.21 -2.02
N ASP A 99 12.74 4.94 -3.32
CA ASP A 99 13.41 5.74 -4.33
C ASP A 99 12.50 6.85 -4.86
N GLU A 100 11.24 6.51 -5.12
CA GLU A 100 10.25 7.45 -5.67
C GLU A 100 8.87 7.24 -5.06
N LEU A 101 8.07 8.29 -5.05
CA LEU A 101 6.65 8.21 -4.78
C LEU A 101 5.87 8.75 -5.98
N ARG A 102 4.64 8.28 -6.15
CA ARG A 102 3.75 8.71 -7.22
C ARG A 102 2.31 8.61 -6.77
N TRP A 103 1.55 9.68 -7.04
CA TRP A 103 0.10 9.66 -6.90
C TRP A 103 -0.51 9.20 -8.21
N VAL A 104 -1.29 8.12 -8.18
CA VAL A 104 -1.81 7.48 -9.39
C VAL A 104 -3.33 7.43 -9.36
N ASP A 105 -3.94 7.50 -10.54
CA ASP A 105 -5.37 7.24 -10.69
C ASP A 105 -5.58 5.72 -10.59
N PRO A 106 -6.41 5.23 -9.65
CA PRO A 106 -6.64 3.79 -9.52
C PRO A 106 -7.37 3.17 -10.73
N ALA A 107 -7.92 3.98 -11.63
CA ALA A 107 -8.50 3.50 -12.89
C ALA A 107 -7.43 3.24 -13.96
N ASP A 108 -6.22 3.76 -13.81
CA ASP A 108 -5.12 3.47 -14.71
C ASP A 108 -4.67 2.02 -14.58
N ARG A 109 -4.35 1.42 -15.71
CA ARG A 109 -3.91 0.03 -15.77
C ARG A 109 -2.43 -0.08 -16.11
N ASP A 110 -1.60 0.74 -15.48
CA ASP A 110 -0.16 0.72 -15.66
C ASP A 110 0.40 -0.65 -15.24
N PRO A 111 1.05 -1.39 -16.17
CA PRO A 111 1.57 -2.72 -15.87
C PRO A 111 2.70 -2.73 -14.84
N ASP A 112 3.29 -1.59 -14.52
CA ASP A 112 4.32 -1.49 -13.50
C ASP A 112 3.75 -1.41 -12.08
N GLN A 113 2.43 -1.30 -11.93
CA GLN A 113 1.79 -1.43 -10.64
C GLN A 113 1.85 -2.88 -10.15
N ALA A 114 2.02 -3.05 -8.83
CA ALA A 114 2.03 -4.38 -8.22
C ALA A 114 0.71 -5.14 -8.46
N PRO A 115 0.75 -6.48 -8.52
CA PRO A 115 -0.47 -7.27 -8.67
C PRO A 115 -1.55 -6.96 -7.64
N LEU A 116 -1.19 -6.76 -6.37
CA LEU A 116 -2.14 -6.36 -5.34
C LEU A 116 -2.91 -5.09 -5.74
N ASN A 117 -2.23 -4.10 -6.31
CA ASN A 117 -2.85 -2.85 -6.74
C ASN A 117 -3.81 -3.08 -7.90
N LEU A 118 -3.32 -3.70 -8.98
CA LEU A 118 -4.10 -3.86 -10.22
C LEU A 118 -5.26 -4.82 -10.08
N GLU A 119 -5.06 -5.94 -9.39
CA GLU A 119 -6.00 -7.04 -9.36
C GLU A 119 -6.99 -6.95 -8.20
N VAL A 120 -6.64 -6.26 -7.12
CA VAL A 120 -7.44 -6.26 -5.89
C VAL A 120 -7.83 -4.85 -5.45
N VAL A 121 -6.86 -4.02 -5.09
CA VAL A 121 -7.13 -2.74 -4.39
C VAL A 121 -7.76 -1.72 -5.33
N PHE A 122 -7.18 -1.49 -6.50
CA PHE A 122 -7.72 -0.50 -7.45
C PHE A 122 -9.13 -0.84 -7.92
N PRO A 123 -9.45 -2.11 -8.24
CA PRO A 123 -10.83 -2.47 -8.55
C PRO A 123 -11.83 -2.17 -7.42
N ILE A 124 -11.44 -2.39 -6.16
CA ILE A 124 -12.29 -2.03 -5.01
C ILE A 124 -12.51 -0.51 -4.96
N LEU A 125 -11.43 0.27 -5.10
CA LEU A 125 -11.51 1.73 -5.02
C LEU A 125 -12.34 2.35 -6.14
N THR A 126 -12.33 1.73 -7.32
CA THR A 126 -13.09 2.22 -8.48
C THR A 126 -14.49 1.64 -8.57
N GLY A 127 -14.87 0.74 -7.67
CA GLY A 127 -16.17 0.10 -7.66
C GLY A 127 -16.33 -0.98 -8.71
N THR A 128 -15.23 -1.46 -9.31
CA THR A 128 -15.26 -2.53 -10.32
C THR A 128 -15.12 -3.92 -9.70
N ALA A 129 -14.91 -4.01 -8.38
CA ALA A 129 -14.89 -5.24 -7.63
C ALA A 129 -15.62 -5.05 -6.31
N ARG A 130 -16.18 -6.14 -5.79
CA ARG A 130 -16.85 -6.11 -4.49
C ARG A 130 -15.85 -6.26 -3.37
N ARG A 131 -16.04 -5.50 -2.31
CA ARG A 131 -15.42 -5.76 -1.02
C ARG A 131 -15.99 -7.06 -0.45
N SER A 132 -15.14 -7.93 -0.02
CA SER A 132 -15.58 -9.17 0.63
C SER A 132 -15.41 -9.11 2.14
#